data_319d75ea71a959a63af7749ef8c13278
#
_entry.id   319d75ea71a959a63af7749ef8c13278
#
_cell.length_a   1.000
_cell.length_b   1.000
_cell.length_c   1.000
_cell.angle_alpha   90.00
_cell.angle_beta   90.00
_cell.angle_gamma   90.00
#
_symmetry.space_group_name_H-M   'P 1'
#
loop_
_entity.id
_entity.type
_entity.pdbx_description
1 polymer ?
#
loop_
_entity_poly.entity_id
_entity_poly.type
_entity_poly.pdbx_seq_one_letter_code
_entity_poly.pdbx_strand_id
1 'polypeptide(L)'
;MRWIKTMFFIVLLLASWIASLQLLAYVSTYRLHLAPDTSYPGMHPRTDAQEHASSFVRNWQRFDSYWYLSITNHGYFYQDKIQSSIVFFPLYPILMSLASPLTHGDPAMAGIILSIVFSLLSCVLLYRLAVFEYDESTAWRSVALLLMFPTAFFLISIYTESLFLFLSLLTFFLARKKQWWLAGLTGLFLTATRFAGLAIILPLLWEYMRQSKYHWKALVAPKILSMTLIPIGIFLFMLFLQGSFGDPFLFLKGQESWQRNYELSRTSITHTFDAYIQEFETVENPLDASPLATRYIDVGFTVVFLISVILAWFFIPKPYALFATFMLLIPLLSGRLQSMPRYMLGAFPLFLLYGKLSKHPAIFSILSILFTLFLSLFAIMFVGSYWVA
;
A
#
# COMPACT_ATOMS: atom_id res chain seq x y z
N MET A 1 -26.88 -19.08 -2.73
CA MET A 1 -27.29 -18.56 -1.43
C MET A 1 -26.13 -18.31 -0.45
N ARG A 2 -25.17 -19.27 -0.26
CA ARG A 2 -24.01 -19.09 0.64
C ARG A 2 -23.10 -17.90 0.27
N TRP A 3 -22.77 -17.72 -1.02
CA TRP A 3 -21.94 -16.61 -1.51
C TRP A 3 -22.57 -15.22 -1.26
N ILE A 4 -23.87 -15.09 -1.48
CA ILE A 4 -24.58 -13.81 -1.21
C ILE A 4 -24.50 -13.44 0.27
N LYS A 5 -24.66 -14.43 1.17
CA LYS A 5 -24.49 -14.21 2.62
C LYS A 5 -23.05 -13.77 2.94
N THR A 6 -22.03 -14.42 2.37
CA THR A 6 -20.63 -14.03 2.58
C THR A 6 -20.37 -12.60 2.11
N MET A 7 -20.86 -12.22 0.92
CA MET A 7 -20.73 -10.84 0.42
C MET A 7 -21.40 -9.83 1.35
N PHE A 8 -22.61 -10.13 1.80
CA PHE A 8 -23.32 -9.29 2.75
C PHE A 8 -22.53 -9.08 4.05
N PHE A 9 -21.94 -10.14 4.62
CA PHE A 9 -21.12 -10.03 5.82
C PHE A 9 -19.84 -9.24 5.59
N ILE A 10 -19.16 -9.38 4.43
CA ILE A 10 -17.99 -8.58 4.12
C ILE A 10 -18.35 -7.10 4.01
N VAL A 11 -19.44 -6.76 3.34
CA VAL A 11 -19.94 -5.37 3.23
C VAL A 11 -20.26 -4.81 4.62
N LEU A 12 -20.99 -5.57 5.44
CA LEU A 12 -21.33 -5.15 6.79
C LEU A 12 -20.09 -4.94 7.68
N LEU A 13 -19.14 -5.87 7.61
CA LEU A 13 -17.87 -5.76 8.34
C LEU A 13 -17.09 -4.52 7.93
N LEU A 14 -16.93 -4.27 6.63
CA LEU A 14 -16.26 -3.09 6.12
C LEU A 14 -16.98 -1.79 6.51
N ALA A 15 -18.30 -1.75 6.38
CA ALA A 15 -19.11 -0.58 6.76
C ALA A 15 -18.98 -0.28 8.27
N SER A 16 -19.06 -1.29 9.12
CA SER A 16 -18.88 -1.15 10.57
C SER A 16 -17.47 -0.68 10.92
N TRP A 17 -16.46 -1.18 10.24
CA TRP A 17 -15.07 -0.78 10.41
C TRP A 17 -14.84 0.69 9.99
N ILE A 18 -15.38 1.12 8.82
CA ILE A 18 -15.34 2.51 8.37
C ILE A 18 -16.04 3.43 9.39
N ALA A 19 -17.22 3.05 9.87
CA ALA A 19 -17.95 3.81 10.86
C ALA A 19 -17.16 3.96 12.17
N SER A 20 -16.50 2.89 12.62
CA SER A 20 -15.64 2.91 13.82
C SER A 20 -14.44 3.85 13.66
N LEU A 21 -13.75 3.80 12.52
CA LEU A 21 -12.65 4.70 12.21
C LEU A 21 -13.14 6.16 12.11
N GLN A 22 -14.29 6.39 11.49
CA GLN A 22 -14.84 7.74 11.38
C GLN A 22 -15.25 8.30 12.75
N LEU A 23 -15.82 7.47 13.61
CA LEU A 23 -16.12 7.87 14.99
C LEU A 23 -14.84 8.22 15.76
N LEU A 24 -13.80 7.38 15.64
CA LEU A 24 -12.50 7.63 16.24
C LEU A 24 -11.89 8.95 15.75
N ALA A 25 -11.92 9.17 14.43
CA ALA A 25 -11.45 10.40 13.80
C ALA A 25 -12.22 11.64 14.28
N TYR A 26 -13.53 11.54 14.36
CA TYR A 26 -14.40 12.60 14.87
C TYR A 26 -14.05 12.97 16.30
N VAL A 27 -13.99 11.98 17.21
CA VAL A 27 -13.66 12.21 18.63
C VAL A 27 -12.26 12.81 18.78
N SER A 28 -11.26 12.30 18.03
CA SER A 28 -9.89 12.81 18.12
C SER A 28 -9.78 14.26 17.64
N THR A 29 -10.44 14.62 16.55
CA THR A 29 -10.43 15.99 16.01
C THR A 29 -11.02 17.02 17.00
N TYR A 30 -12.03 16.63 17.79
CA TYR A 30 -12.66 17.52 18.76
C TYR A 30 -11.94 17.61 20.11
N ARG A 31 -11.10 16.62 20.46
CA ARG A 31 -10.52 16.47 21.79
C ARG A 31 -9.01 16.61 21.86
N LEU A 32 -8.34 16.47 20.72
CA LEU A 32 -6.87 16.52 20.66
C LEU A 32 -6.39 17.72 19.84
N HIS A 33 -5.21 18.22 20.17
CA HIS A 33 -4.56 19.26 19.40
C HIS A 33 -4.11 18.69 18.04
N LEU A 34 -4.37 19.45 16.99
CA LEU A 34 -3.85 19.14 15.66
C LEU A 34 -2.42 19.63 15.54
N ALA A 35 -1.58 18.87 14.85
CA ALA A 35 -0.25 19.36 14.47
C ALA A 35 -0.40 20.54 13.49
N PRO A 36 0.58 21.45 13.46
CA PRO A 36 0.63 22.49 12.44
C PRO A 36 0.55 21.87 11.04
N ASP A 37 -0.23 22.50 10.18
CA ASP A 37 -0.38 22.00 8.82
C ASP A 37 0.91 22.24 8.03
N THR A 38 1.49 21.16 7.50
CA THR A 38 2.71 21.22 6.71
C THR A 38 2.37 21.21 5.23
N SER A 39 2.66 22.33 4.52
CA SER A 39 2.66 22.35 3.06
C SER A 39 4.03 21.90 2.54
N TYR A 40 4.03 21.10 1.48
CA TYR A 40 5.27 20.72 0.80
C TYR A 40 5.68 21.80 -0.21
N PRO A 41 6.98 22.19 -0.28
CA PRO A 41 7.46 23.03 -1.36
C PRO A 41 7.11 22.40 -2.72
N GLY A 42 6.61 23.21 -3.67
CA GLY A 42 6.18 22.71 -4.99
C GLY A 42 4.75 22.14 -5.06
N MET A 43 4.06 22.02 -3.94
CA MET A 43 2.64 21.68 -3.93
C MET A 43 1.79 22.92 -4.23
N HIS A 44 0.80 22.78 -5.10
CA HIS A 44 -0.18 23.86 -5.29
C HIS A 44 -0.91 24.15 -3.97
N PRO A 45 -1.21 25.43 -3.67
CA PRO A 45 -2.03 25.81 -2.53
C PRO A 45 -3.36 25.05 -2.54
N ARG A 46 -3.90 24.80 -1.35
CA ARG A 46 -5.23 24.19 -1.22
C ARG A 46 -6.27 25.08 -1.91
N THR A 47 -7.17 24.45 -2.61
CA THR A 47 -8.35 25.14 -3.16
C THR A 47 -9.39 25.37 -2.06
N ASP A 48 -10.25 26.41 -2.21
CA ASP A 48 -11.37 26.65 -1.29
C ASP A 48 -12.24 25.41 -1.08
N ALA A 49 -12.42 24.57 -2.13
CA ALA A 49 -13.15 23.32 -2.04
C ALA A 49 -12.49 22.31 -1.08
N GLN A 50 -11.15 22.29 -1.02
CA GLN A 50 -10.41 21.43 -0.09
C GLN A 50 -10.52 21.93 1.36
N GLU A 51 -10.59 23.24 1.55
CA GLU A 51 -10.79 23.84 2.88
C GLU A 51 -12.21 23.64 3.39
N HIS A 52 -13.22 23.64 2.51
CA HIS A 52 -14.63 23.45 2.84
C HIS A 52 -15.12 22.00 2.72
N ALA A 53 -14.22 21.04 2.49
CA ALA A 53 -14.57 19.63 2.41
C ALA A 53 -15.27 19.13 3.69
N SER A 54 -16.17 18.15 3.53
CA SER A 54 -16.83 17.48 4.66
C SER A 54 -15.80 16.92 5.66
N SER A 55 -16.18 16.82 6.94
CA SER A 55 -15.31 16.25 7.98
C SER A 55 -14.82 14.86 7.62
N PHE A 56 -15.63 14.06 6.91
CA PHE A 56 -15.24 12.75 6.42
C PHE A 56 -14.07 12.84 5.43
N VAL A 57 -14.14 13.71 4.43
CA VAL A 57 -13.06 13.90 3.46
C VAL A 57 -11.80 14.43 4.14
N ARG A 58 -11.94 15.50 4.96
CA ARG A 58 -10.79 16.10 5.66
C ARG A 58 -10.01 15.14 6.53
N ASN A 59 -10.68 14.21 7.22
CA ASN A 59 -10.03 13.26 8.11
C ASN A 59 -9.09 12.30 7.35
N TRP A 60 -9.44 11.91 6.12
CA TRP A 60 -8.68 10.93 5.34
C TRP A 60 -7.89 11.56 4.18
N GLN A 61 -7.85 12.89 4.13
CA GLN A 61 -7.05 13.69 3.19
C GLN A 61 -5.87 14.33 3.93
N ARG A 62 -4.77 13.60 4.07
CA ARG A 62 -3.55 14.04 4.76
C ARG A 62 -2.31 13.67 3.94
N PHE A 63 -1.21 14.40 4.11
CA PHE A 63 0.12 14.10 3.56
C PHE A 63 0.10 13.82 2.04
N ASP A 64 0.47 12.60 1.61
CA ASP A 64 0.57 12.23 0.18
C ASP A 64 -0.76 12.41 -0.58
N SER A 65 -1.91 12.46 0.10
CA SER A 65 -3.21 12.74 -0.52
C SER A 65 -3.19 14.03 -1.34
N TYR A 66 -2.46 15.04 -0.88
CA TYR A 66 -2.37 16.33 -1.58
C TYR A 66 -1.62 16.21 -2.90
N TRP A 67 -0.64 15.32 -3.01
CA TRP A 67 0.06 15.04 -4.26
C TRP A 67 -0.86 14.41 -5.29
N TYR A 68 -1.66 13.43 -4.90
CA TYR A 68 -2.65 12.82 -5.79
C TYR A 68 -3.70 13.82 -6.26
N LEU A 69 -4.19 14.69 -5.37
CA LEU A 69 -5.11 15.75 -5.71
C LEU A 69 -4.47 16.80 -6.63
N SER A 70 -3.24 17.21 -6.36
CA SER A 70 -2.49 18.12 -7.21
C SER A 70 -2.32 17.58 -8.63
N ILE A 71 -1.93 16.30 -8.76
CA ILE A 71 -1.80 15.64 -10.07
C ILE A 71 -3.16 15.60 -10.79
N THR A 72 -4.24 15.28 -10.07
CA THR A 72 -5.59 15.20 -10.64
C THR A 72 -6.07 16.53 -11.17
N ASN A 73 -5.79 17.64 -10.47
CA ASN A 73 -6.29 18.98 -10.80
C ASN A 73 -5.37 19.75 -11.77
N HIS A 74 -4.05 19.58 -11.65
CA HIS A 74 -3.06 20.42 -12.32
C HIS A 74 -2.06 19.64 -13.17
N GLY A 75 -2.08 18.29 -13.08
CA GLY A 75 -1.08 17.47 -13.75
C GLY A 75 0.23 17.35 -12.96
N TYR A 76 1.25 16.81 -13.64
CA TYR A 76 2.55 16.58 -13.04
C TYR A 76 3.42 17.83 -13.00
N PHE A 77 4.17 17.96 -11.91
CA PHE A 77 5.15 19.00 -11.67
C PHE A 77 6.51 18.37 -11.38
N TYR A 78 7.57 18.98 -11.93
CA TYR A 78 8.95 18.64 -11.60
C TYR A 78 9.79 19.90 -11.46
N GLN A 79 10.58 19.93 -10.38
CA GLN A 79 11.67 20.89 -10.19
C GLN A 79 12.83 20.18 -9.51
N ASP A 80 14.06 20.39 -10.02
CA ASP A 80 15.24 19.74 -9.46
C ASP A 80 15.45 20.09 -7.98
N LYS A 81 15.86 19.10 -7.18
CA LYS A 81 16.10 19.21 -5.73
C LYS A 81 14.90 19.60 -4.88
N ILE A 82 13.70 19.68 -5.46
CA ILE A 82 12.45 19.94 -4.74
C ILE A 82 11.55 18.70 -4.82
N GLN A 83 10.85 18.42 -3.72
CA GLN A 83 9.82 17.37 -3.72
C GLN A 83 8.81 17.65 -4.83
N SER A 84 8.65 16.70 -5.72
CA SER A 84 7.88 16.84 -6.95
C SER A 84 6.92 15.69 -7.13
N SER A 85 5.81 15.93 -7.85
CA SER A 85 4.76 14.94 -8.03
C SER A 85 5.13 13.75 -8.91
N ILE A 86 6.26 13.83 -9.64
CA ILE A 86 6.71 12.79 -10.58
C ILE A 86 7.04 11.43 -9.95
N VAL A 87 7.16 11.35 -8.63
CA VAL A 87 7.39 10.09 -7.89
C VAL A 87 6.08 9.31 -7.66
N PHE A 88 4.92 9.95 -7.87
CA PHE A 88 3.59 9.36 -7.70
C PHE A 88 3.08 8.84 -9.04
N PHE A 89 2.72 7.57 -9.09
CA PHE A 89 2.35 6.88 -10.32
C PHE A 89 0.93 7.24 -10.79
N PRO A 90 0.66 7.19 -12.13
CA PRO A 90 -0.46 7.89 -12.74
C PRO A 90 -1.84 7.22 -12.57
N LEU A 91 -1.92 5.91 -12.31
CA LEU A 91 -3.21 5.21 -12.42
C LEU A 91 -4.26 5.74 -11.42
N TYR A 92 -3.87 5.99 -10.17
CA TYR A 92 -4.82 6.45 -9.16
C TYR A 92 -5.34 7.88 -9.43
N PRO A 93 -4.48 8.88 -9.73
CA PRO A 93 -4.95 10.21 -10.15
C PRO A 93 -5.84 10.19 -11.41
N ILE A 94 -5.52 9.33 -12.39
CA ILE A 94 -6.36 9.16 -13.60
C ILE A 94 -7.75 8.64 -13.20
N LEU A 95 -7.82 7.63 -12.35
CA LEU A 95 -9.10 7.09 -11.87
C LEU A 95 -9.88 8.14 -11.08
N MET A 96 -9.20 8.96 -10.25
CA MET A 96 -9.84 10.08 -9.53
C MET A 96 -10.43 11.10 -10.51
N SER A 97 -9.68 11.48 -11.54
CA SER A 97 -10.16 12.41 -12.59
C SER A 97 -11.37 11.85 -13.31
N LEU A 98 -11.34 10.57 -13.70
CA LEU A 98 -12.45 9.91 -14.39
C LEU A 98 -13.69 9.74 -13.50
N ALA A 99 -13.51 9.56 -12.19
CA ALA A 99 -14.61 9.42 -11.25
C ALA A 99 -15.15 10.76 -10.72
N SER A 100 -14.39 11.85 -10.80
CA SER A 100 -14.75 13.18 -10.29
C SER A 100 -16.11 13.68 -10.80
N PRO A 101 -16.52 13.50 -12.07
CA PRO A 101 -17.86 13.90 -12.51
C PRO A 101 -19.00 13.24 -11.74
N LEU A 102 -18.78 12.03 -11.20
CA LEU A 102 -19.78 11.31 -10.38
C LEU A 102 -19.91 11.90 -8.95
N THR A 103 -18.98 12.75 -8.56
CA THR A 103 -18.92 13.42 -7.25
C THR A 103 -19.05 14.94 -7.37
N HIS A 104 -19.85 15.40 -8.33
CA HIS A 104 -20.07 16.82 -8.60
C HIS A 104 -18.76 17.61 -8.86
N GLY A 105 -17.74 16.96 -9.44
CA GLY A 105 -16.45 17.57 -9.74
C GLY A 105 -15.48 17.57 -8.54
N ASP A 106 -15.78 16.91 -7.43
CA ASP A 106 -14.90 16.80 -6.26
C ASP A 106 -13.96 15.59 -6.38
N PRO A 107 -12.65 15.77 -6.71
CA PRO A 107 -11.71 14.67 -6.84
C PRO A 107 -11.33 14.05 -5.48
N ALA A 108 -11.46 14.77 -4.38
CA ALA A 108 -11.17 14.23 -3.06
C ALA A 108 -12.23 13.20 -2.65
N MET A 109 -13.50 13.52 -2.84
CA MET A 109 -14.59 12.58 -2.63
C MET A 109 -14.49 11.39 -3.58
N ALA A 110 -14.16 11.61 -4.86
CA ALA A 110 -13.91 10.55 -5.84
C ALA A 110 -12.80 9.61 -5.37
N GLY A 111 -11.68 10.14 -4.89
CA GLY A 111 -10.55 9.36 -4.37
C GLY A 111 -10.95 8.48 -3.19
N ILE A 112 -11.70 9.01 -2.22
CA ILE A 112 -12.19 8.23 -1.07
C ILE A 112 -13.14 7.11 -1.51
N ILE A 113 -14.10 7.42 -2.40
CA ILE A 113 -15.04 6.40 -2.90
C ILE A 113 -14.29 5.28 -3.62
N LEU A 114 -13.32 5.61 -4.47
CA LEU A 114 -12.46 4.63 -5.14
C LEU A 114 -11.70 3.78 -4.13
N SER A 115 -11.11 4.39 -3.11
CA SER A 115 -10.39 3.67 -2.05
C SER A 115 -11.31 2.71 -1.30
N ILE A 116 -12.52 3.10 -0.95
CA ILE A 116 -13.52 2.24 -0.31
C ILE A 116 -13.93 1.08 -1.23
N VAL A 117 -14.18 1.35 -2.51
CA VAL A 117 -14.55 0.31 -3.49
C VAL A 117 -13.42 -0.70 -3.65
N PHE A 118 -12.16 -0.25 -3.83
CA PHE A 118 -11.03 -1.16 -3.96
C PHE A 118 -10.75 -1.92 -2.66
N SER A 119 -11.02 -1.35 -1.50
CA SER A 119 -10.92 -2.04 -0.22
C SER A 119 -11.96 -3.16 -0.09
N LEU A 120 -13.19 -2.90 -0.49
CA LEU A 120 -14.23 -3.93 -0.54
C LEU A 120 -13.82 -5.08 -1.47
N LEU A 121 -13.38 -4.75 -2.68
CA LEU A 121 -12.92 -5.74 -3.67
C LEU A 121 -11.70 -6.51 -3.15
N SER A 122 -10.77 -5.85 -2.43
CA SER A 122 -9.63 -6.50 -1.78
C SER A 122 -10.05 -7.49 -0.70
N CYS A 123 -10.98 -7.12 0.18
CA CYS A 123 -11.53 -8.03 1.19
C CYS A 123 -12.18 -9.26 0.55
N VAL A 124 -12.96 -9.05 -0.51
CA VAL A 124 -13.61 -10.14 -1.27
C VAL A 124 -12.58 -11.07 -1.91
N LEU A 125 -11.56 -10.51 -2.57
CA LEU A 125 -10.52 -11.30 -3.23
C LEU A 125 -9.63 -12.01 -2.23
N LEU A 126 -9.26 -11.37 -1.12
CA LEU A 126 -8.49 -11.99 -0.05
C LEU A 126 -9.26 -13.17 0.56
N TYR A 127 -10.55 -12.97 0.83
CA TYR A 127 -11.43 -14.06 1.30
C TYR A 127 -11.43 -15.21 0.30
N ARG A 128 -11.69 -14.95 -0.99
CA ARG A 128 -11.75 -15.98 -2.03
C ARG A 128 -10.42 -16.70 -2.21
N LEU A 129 -9.31 -15.97 -2.16
CA LEU A 129 -7.99 -16.56 -2.29
C LEU A 129 -7.66 -17.44 -1.07
N ALA A 130 -7.99 -16.98 0.14
CA ALA A 130 -7.78 -17.75 1.37
C ALA A 130 -8.65 -19.01 1.43
N VAL A 131 -9.92 -18.95 0.99
CA VAL A 131 -10.77 -20.15 0.84
C VAL A 131 -10.17 -21.11 -0.18
N PHE A 132 -9.64 -20.59 -1.29
CA PHE A 132 -9.03 -21.42 -2.33
C PHE A 132 -7.76 -22.12 -1.87
N GLU A 133 -6.93 -21.47 -1.05
CA GLU A 133 -5.67 -22.02 -0.54
C GLU A 133 -5.84 -22.86 0.75
N TYR A 134 -6.85 -22.55 1.57
CA TYR A 134 -7.01 -23.13 2.90
C TYR A 134 -8.49 -23.47 3.19
N ASP A 135 -9.15 -22.64 4.00
CA ASP A 135 -10.52 -22.85 4.48
C ASP A 135 -11.21 -21.50 4.79
N GLU A 136 -12.54 -21.55 5.00
CA GLU A 136 -13.35 -20.36 5.29
C GLU A 136 -12.99 -19.67 6.61
N SER A 137 -12.62 -20.45 7.63
CA SER A 137 -12.22 -19.90 8.92
C SER A 137 -10.93 -19.10 8.81
N THR A 138 -9.96 -19.62 8.04
CA THR A 138 -8.73 -18.89 7.70
C THR A 138 -9.04 -17.64 6.89
N ALA A 139 -9.98 -17.71 5.95
CA ALA A 139 -10.37 -16.58 5.12
C ALA A 139 -10.95 -15.43 5.96
N TRP A 140 -11.86 -15.71 6.88
CA TRP A 140 -12.42 -14.69 7.77
C TRP A 140 -11.37 -14.06 8.68
N ARG A 141 -10.45 -14.86 9.25
CA ARG A 141 -9.33 -14.34 10.03
C ARG A 141 -8.40 -13.46 9.20
N SER A 142 -8.12 -13.83 7.95
CA SER A 142 -7.29 -13.04 7.04
C SER A 142 -7.90 -11.67 6.75
N VAL A 143 -9.21 -11.62 6.47
CA VAL A 143 -9.93 -10.35 6.24
C VAL A 143 -10.00 -9.52 7.51
N ALA A 144 -10.31 -10.14 8.66
CA ALA A 144 -10.35 -9.43 9.94
C ALA A 144 -8.99 -8.79 10.27
N LEU A 145 -7.89 -9.55 10.15
CA LEU A 145 -6.55 -9.05 10.43
C LEU A 145 -6.05 -8.03 9.40
N LEU A 146 -6.53 -8.05 8.14
CA LEU A 146 -6.31 -6.98 7.19
C LEU A 146 -6.95 -5.66 7.68
N LEU A 147 -8.21 -5.71 8.10
CA LEU A 147 -8.93 -4.51 8.57
C LEU A 147 -8.42 -4.01 9.93
N MET A 148 -7.90 -4.90 10.77
CA MET A 148 -7.28 -4.53 12.06
C MET A 148 -5.82 -4.08 11.90
N PHE A 149 -5.20 -4.24 10.72
CA PHE A 149 -3.78 -3.96 10.52
C PHE A 149 -3.44 -2.50 10.88
N PRO A 150 -2.28 -2.22 11.51
CA PRO A 150 -1.95 -0.90 12.05
C PRO A 150 -2.12 0.28 11.11
N THR A 151 -1.93 0.07 9.82
CA THR A 151 -2.05 1.12 8.80
C THR A 151 -3.26 0.91 7.87
N ALA A 152 -4.22 0.06 8.27
CA ALA A 152 -5.38 -0.24 7.43
C ALA A 152 -6.25 0.98 7.09
N PHE A 153 -6.20 2.07 7.88
CA PHE A 153 -6.92 3.31 7.55
C PHE A 153 -6.50 3.92 6.20
N PHE A 154 -5.30 3.60 5.68
CA PHE A 154 -4.93 3.98 4.30
C PHE A 154 -5.82 3.33 3.24
N LEU A 155 -6.53 2.26 3.57
CA LEU A 155 -7.49 1.63 2.66
C LEU A 155 -8.72 2.51 2.37
N ILE A 156 -8.98 3.53 3.19
CA ILE A 156 -10.06 4.52 2.94
C ILE A 156 -9.53 5.93 2.69
N SER A 157 -8.25 6.17 2.85
CA SER A 157 -7.61 7.45 2.56
C SER A 157 -7.41 7.66 1.06
N ILE A 158 -7.16 8.93 0.64
CA ILE A 158 -6.85 9.26 -0.77
C ILE A 158 -5.41 8.83 -1.07
N TYR A 159 -5.22 7.51 -1.20
CA TYR A 159 -3.94 6.83 -1.36
C TYR A 159 -4.05 5.65 -2.32
N THR A 160 -2.92 5.15 -2.79
CA THR A 160 -2.88 4.03 -3.73
C THR A 160 -2.96 2.65 -3.08
N GLU A 161 -2.95 2.55 -1.76
CA GLU A 161 -2.83 1.30 -1.00
C GLU A 161 -3.97 0.32 -1.31
N SER A 162 -5.20 0.80 -1.33
CA SER A 162 -6.37 -0.04 -1.65
C SER A 162 -6.36 -0.55 -3.09
N LEU A 163 -6.03 0.32 -4.05
CA LEU A 163 -5.90 -0.04 -5.47
C LEU A 163 -4.76 -1.03 -5.70
N PHE A 164 -3.59 -0.78 -5.10
CA PHE A 164 -2.43 -1.66 -5.19
C PHE A 164 -2.73 -3.04 -4.59
N LEU A 165 -3.35 -3.10 -3.43
CA LEU A 165 -3.75 -4.33 -2.76
C LEU A 165 -4.74 -5.12 -3.61
N PHE A 166 -5.77 -4.43 -4.14
CA PHE A 166 -6.76 -5.03 -5.04
C PHE A 166 -6.12 -5.64 -6.28
N LEU A 167 -5.29 -4.87 -6.99
CA LEU A 167 -4.63 -5.32 -8.22
C LEU A 167 -3.66 -6.47 -7.95
N SER A 168 -2.91 -6.43 -6.85
CA SER A 168 -2.02 -7.53 -6.45
C SER A 168 -2.81 -8.81 -6.20
N LEU A 169 -3.88 -8.75 -5.41
CA LEU A 169 -4.76 -9.88 -5.13
C LEU A 169 -5.43 -10.42 -6.40
N LEU A 170 -5.95 -9.53 -7.26
CA LEU A 170 -6.60 -9.91 -8.51
C LEU A 170 -5.62 -10.61 -9.46
N THR A 171 -4.42 -10.06 -9.60
CA THR A 171 -3.38 -10.63 -10.46
C THR A 171 -3.01 -12.05 -10.03
N PHE A 172 -2.77 -12.27 -8.73
CA PHE A 172 -2.51 -13.60 -8.20
C PHE A 172 -3.72 -14.53 -8.31
N PHE A 173 -4.92 -14.06 -8.01
CA PHE A 173 -6.14 -14.86 -8.12
C PHE A 173 -6.36 -15.35 -9.57
N LEU A 174 -6.17 -14.47 -10.56
CA LEU A 174 -6.27 -14.83 -11.98
C LEU A 174 -5.18 -15.82 -12.40
N ALA A 175 -3.93 -15.61 -11.95
CA ALA A 175 -2.83 -16.54 -12.18
C ALA A 175 -3.14 -17.93 -11.59
N ARG A 176 -3.68 -18.00 -10.36
CA ARG A 176 -4.10 -19.25 -9.72
C ARG A 176 -5.22 -19.95 -10.51
N LYS A 177 -6.09 -19.18 -11.18
CA LYS A 177 -7.12 -19.68 -12.10
C LYS A 177 -6.59 -19.96 -13.51
N LYS A 178 -5.28 -19.87 -13.75
CA LYS A 178 -4.60 -20.06 -15.05
C LYS A 178 -5.04 -19.07 -16.14
N GLN A 179 -5.62 -17.93 -15.74
CA GLN A 179 -6.06 -16.85 -16.63
C GLN A 179 -4.90 -15.86 -16.85
N TRP A 180 -3.83 -16.33 -17.49
CA TRP A 180 -2.55 -15.63 -17.57
C TRP A 180 -2.61 -14.28 -18.26
N TRP A 181 -3.39 -14.15 -19.37
CA TRP A 181 -3.55 -12.88 -20.08
C TRP A 181 -4.24 -11.81 -19.22
N LEU A 182 -5.27 -12.20 -18.47
CA LEU A 182 -5.91 -11.29 -17.51
C LEU A 182 -4.98 -10.96 -16.33
N ALA A 183 -4.19 -11.93 -15.86
CA ALA A 183 -3.17 -11.68 -14.83
C ALA A 183 -2.10 -10.71 -15.34
N GLY A 184 -1.64 -10.83 -16.58
CA GLY A 184 -0.72 -9.87 -17.19
C GLY A 184 -1.32 -8.48 -17.32
N LEU A 185 -2.58 -8.38 -17.77
CA LEU A 185 -3.29 -7.11 -17.90
C LEU A 185 -3.49 -6.41 -16.54
N THR A 186 -3.91 -7.15 -15.51
CA THR A 186 -4.03 -6.57 -14.16
C THR A 186 -2.66 -6.20 -13.56
N GLY A 187 -1.61 -6.95 -13.90
CA GLY A 187 -0.23 -6.62 -13.57
C GLY A 187 0.28 -5.34 -14.24
N LEU A 188 -0.17 -5.02 -15.46
CA LEU A 188 0.08 -3.74 -16.12
C LEU A 188 -0.47 -2.58 -15.26
N PHE A 189 -1.75 -2.67 -14.87
CA PHE A 189 -2.35 -1.66 -14.00
C PHE A 189 -1.67 -1.59 -12.63
N LEU A 190 -1.22 -2.72 -12.09
CA LEU A 190 -0.47 -2.74 -10.83
C LEU A 190 0.83 -1.93 -10.93
N THR A 191 1.61 -2.07 -12.01
CA THR A 191 2.85 -1.31 -12.22
C THR A 191 2.59 0.16 -12.57
N ALA A 192 1.43 0.49 -13.14
CA ALA A 192 0.98 1.87 -13.32
C ALA A 192 0.49 2.54 -12.02
N THR A 193 0.34 1.76 -10.93
CA THR A 193 -0.05 2.26 -9.61
C THR A 193 1.17 2.62 -8.75
N ARG A 194 2.19 1.78 -8.75
CA ARG A 194 3.43 1.94 -7.94
C ARG A 194 4.57 1.16 -8.56
N PHE A 195 5.81 1.68 -8.43
CA PHE A 195 7.02 0.96 -8.82
C PHE A 195 7.11 -0.44 -8.21
N ALA A 196 6.70 -0.59 -6.94
CA ALA A 196 6.67 -1.86 -6.22
C ALA A 196 5.80 -2.95 -6.92
N GLY A 197 4.94 -2.57 -7.86
CA GLY A 197 4.19 -3.52 -8.68
C GLY A 197 5.07 -4.49 -9.49
N LEU A 198 6.30 -4.09 -9.84
CA LEU A 198 7.26 -4.99 -10.50
C LEU A 198 7.65 -6.20 -9.65
N ALA A 199 7.52 -6.10 -8.33
CA ALA A 199 7.78 -7.20 -7.39
C ALA A 199 6.97 -8.48 -7.70
N ILE A 200 5.86 -8.36 -8.46
CA ILE A 200 4.98 -9.48 -8.75
C ILE A 200 5.51 -10.42 -9.86
N ILE A 201 6.43 -9.94 -10.70
CA ILE A 201 6.89 -10.66 -11.91
C ILE A 201 7.50 -12.03 -11.57
N LEU A 202 8.52 -12.06 -10.71
CA LEU A 202 9.19 -13.30 -10.35
C LEU A 202 8.29 -14.28 -9.56
N PRO A 203 7.47 -13.83 -8.61
CA PRO A 203 6.43 -14.66 -8.01
C PRO A 203 5.46 -15.28 -9.02
N LEU A 204 5.00 -14.53 -10.00
CA LEU A 204 4.11 -15.06 -11.05
C LEU A 204 4.83 -16.04 -11.98
N LEU A 205 6.08 -15.77 -12.32
CA LEU A 205 6.90 -16.70 -13.09
C LEU A 205 7.07 -18.02 -12.33
N TRP A 206 7.34 -17.95 -11.03
CA TRP A 206 7.41 -19.16 -10.19
C TRP A 206 6.08 -19.90 -10.17
N GLU A 207 4.97 -19.19 -9.98
CA GLU A 207 3.63 -19.80 -10.02
C GLU A 207 3.34 -20.47 -11.37
N TYR A 208 3.71 -19.81 -12.47
CA TYR A 208 3.58 -20.36 -13.82
C TYR A 208 4.38 -21.65 -14.00
N MET A 209 5.65 -21.64 -13.58
CA MET A 209 6.51 -22.82 -13.62
C MET A 209 5.97 -23.95 -12.73
N ARG A 210 5.48 -23.63 -11.54
CA ARG A 210 4.86 -24.59 -10.62
C ARG A 210 3.63 -25.27 -11.26
N GLN A 211 2.76 -24.49 -11.92
CA GLN A 211 1.58 -25.01 -12.61
C GLN A 211 1.94 -25.86 -13.83
N SER A 212 3.06 -25.58 -14.45
CA SER A 212 3.62 -26.33 -15.59
C SER A 212 4.49 -27.52 -15.14
N LYS A 213 4.49 -27.88 -13.83
CA LYS A 213 5.33 -28.93 -13.23
C LYS A 213 6.82 -28.75 -13.56
N TYR A 214 7.27 -27.50 -13.65
CA TYR A 214 8.66 -27.08 -13.94
C TYR A 214 9.20 -27.57 -15.31
N HIS A 215 8.31 -27.86 -16.27
CA HIS A 215 8.74 -28.18 -17.63
C HIS A 215 9.29 -26.93 -18.33
N TRP A 216 10.56 -26.98 -18.77
CA TRP A 216 11.23 -25.85 -19.43
C TRP A 216 10.51 -25.37 -20.70
N LYS A 217 9.82 -26.27 -21.46
CA LYS A 217 9.01 -25.93 -22.63
C LYS A 217 7.89 -24.93 -22.32
N ALA A 218 7.48 -24.81 -21.05
CA ALA A 218 6.50 -23.80 -20.65
C ALA A 218 7.01 -22.37 -20.85
N LEU A 219 8.33 -22.15 -20.77
CA LEU A 219 8.95 -20.84 -20.97
C LEU A 219 8.89 -20.34 -22.42
N VAL A 220 8.61 -21.23 -23.37
CA VAL A 220 8.40 -20.87 -24.80
C VAL A 220 6.93 -20.93 -25.22
N ALA A 221 6.02 -21.22 -24.29
CA ALA A 221 4.60 -21.24 -24.58
C ALA A 221 4.03 -19.82 -24.72
N PRO A 222 3.08 -19.55 -25.63
CA PRO A 222 2.51 -18.22 -25.84
C PRO A 222 1.96 -17.55 -24.60
N LYS A 223 1.54 -18.32 -23.60
CA LYS A 223 1.00 -17.80 -22.34
C LYS A 223 2.05 -17.05 -21.49
N ILE A 224 3.35 -17.33 -21.64
CA ILE A 224 4.42 -16.59 -20.93
C ILE A 224 4.47 -15.15 -21.39
N LEU A 225 4.11 -14.86 -22.65
CA LEU A 225 4.07 -13.51 -23.19
C LEU A 225 3.10 -12.60 -22.44
N SER A 226 2.11 -13.16 -21.73
CA SER A 226 1.24 -12.35 -20.87
C SER A 226 2.00 -11.62 -19.76
N MET A 227 3.14 -12.14 -19.34
CA MET A 227 3.97 -11.49 -18.30
C MET A 227 4.69 -10.23 -18.81
N THR A 228 4.90 -10.12 -20.14
CA THR A 228 5.48 -8.89 -20.74
C THR A 228 4.52 -7.70 -20.66
N LEU A 229 3.22 -7.95 -20.42
CA LEU A 229 2.26 -6.87 -20.16
C LEU A 229 2.55 -6.14 -18.85
N ILE A 230 3.08 -6.84 -17.84
CA ILE A 230 3.26 -6.28 -16.49
C ILE A 230 4.14 -5.02 -16.49
N PRO A 231 5.35 -5.01 -17.10
CA PRO A 231 6.18 -3.81 -17.09
C PRO A 231 5.66 -2.68 -18.01
N ILE A 232 4.64 -2.92 -18.85
CA ILE A 232 4.11 -1.88 -19.75
C ILE A 232 3.55 -0.70 -18.94
N GLY A 233 2.94 -0.93 -17.78
CA GLY A 233 2.39 0.15 -16.96
C GLY A 233 3.44 1.18 -16.56
N ILE A 234 4.59 0.75 -16.09
CA ILE A 234 5.71 1.65 -15.78
C ILE A 234 6.33 2.23 -17.05
N PHE A 235 6.44 1.43 -18.12
CA PHE A 235 6.99 1.89 -19.39
C PHE A 235 6.16 3.05 -20.00
N LEU A 236 4.83 2.97 -19.93
CA LEU A 236 3.96 4.07 -20.36
C LEU A 236 4.19 5.34 -19.54
N PHE A 237 4.42 5.20 -18.23
CA PHE A 237 4.77 6.35 -17.40
C PHE A 237 6.14 6.93 -17.75
N MET A 238 7.13 6.06 -18.03
CA MET A 238 8.45 6.49 -18.51
C MET A 238 8.35 7.26 -19.85
N LEU A 239 7.52 6.80 -20.79
CA LEU A 239 7.27 7.51 -22.04
C LEU A 239 6.63 8.89 -21.81
N PHE A 240 5.68 8.97 -20.89
CA PHE A 240 5.09 10.24 -20.49
C PHE A 240 6.14 11.20 -19.90
N LEU A 241 6.98 10.73 -18.98
CA LEU A 241 8.06 11.54 -18.38
C LEU A 241 9.08 12.00 -19.41
N GLN A 242 9.45 11.13 -20.35
CA GLN A 242 10.32 11.47 -21.47
C GLN A 242 9.72 12.60 -22.33
N GLY A 243 8.43 12.49 -22.66
CA GLY A 243 7.75 13.48 -23.50
C GLY A 243 7.50 14.82 -22.81
N SER A 244 7.24 14.82 -21.51
CA SER A 244 6.88 16.02 -20.75
C SER A 244 8.07 16.73 -20.12
N PHE A 245 9.11 15.99 -19.72
CA PHE A 245 10.23 16.49 -18.93
C PHE A 245 11.61 16.11 -19.49
N GLY A 246 11.67 15.32 -20.57
CA GLY A 246 12.92 14.96 -21.24
C GLY A 246 13.73 13.82 -20.60
N ASP A 247 13.24 13.19 -19.52
CA ASP A 247 13.93 12.11 -18.83
C ASP A 247 12.96 11.02 -18.36
N PRO A 248 13.03 9.78 -18.91
CA PRO A 248 12.13 8.69 -18.56
C PRO A 248 12.36 8.12 -17.15
N PHE A 249 13.51 8.36 -16.54
CA PHE A 249 13.88 7.87 -15.21
C PHE A 249 13.67 8.91 -14.11
N LEU A 250 13.01 10.01 -14.41
CA LEU A 250 12.83 11.13 -13.51
C LEU A 250 12.12 10.73 -12.20
N PHE A 251 11.21 9.74 -12.24
CA PHE A 251 10.56 9.21 -11.06
C PHE A 251 11.51 8.53 -10.06
N LEU A 252 12.65 7.98 -10.52
CA LEU A 252 13.71 7.45 -9.66
C LEU A 252 14.59 8.58 -9.12
N LYS A 253 15.03 9.51 -9.98
CA LYS A 253 15.83 10.66 -9.57
C LYS A 253 15.09 11.56 -8.56
N GLY A 254 13.79 11.76 -8.77
CA GLY A 254 12.95 12.53 -7.86
C GLY A 254 12.88 11.96 -6.44
N GLN A 255 13.19 10.67 -6.25
CA GLN A 255 13.23 10.05 -4.92
C GLN A 255 14.33 10.65 -4.02
N GLU A 256 15.40 11.20 -4.60
CA GLU A 256 16.48 11.85 -3.85
C GLU A 256 15.94 13.04 -3.02
N SER A 257 15.01 13.82 -3.57
CA SER A 257 14.35 14.92 -2.85
C SER A 257 13.48 14.44 -1.68
N TRP A 258 13.12 13.15 -1.66
CA TRP A 258 12.45 12.46 -0.56
C TRP A 258 13.45 11.70 0.32
N GLN A 259 14.76 11.97 0.14
CA GLN A 259 15.86 11.34 0.89
C GLN A 259 15.88 9.81 0.74
N ARG A 260 15.51 9.31 -0.44
CA ARG A 260 15.55 7.89 -0.79
C ARG A 260 16.50 7.67 -1.93
N ASN A 261 17.52 6.86 -1.69
CA ASN A 261 18.51 6.46 -2.67
C ASN A 261 18.42 4.95 -2.88
N TYR A 262 17.92 4.55 -4.05
CA TYR A 262 17.85 3.14 -4.41
C TYR A 262 19.21 2.67 -4.93
N GLU A 263 20.10 2.27 -4.03
CA GLU A 263 21.35 1.60 -4.39
C GLU A 263 21.27 0.11 -4.10
N LEU A 264 21.45 -0.71 -5.14
CA LEU A 264 21.55 -2.16 -5.04
C LEU A 264 22.95 -2.56 -4.52
N SER A 265 23.34 -2.08 -3.37
CA SER A 265 24.59 -2.45 -2.73
C SER A 265 24.36 -3.09 -1.36
N ARG A 266 25.25 -3.99 -0.95
CA ARG A 266 25.23 -4.58 0.40
C ARG A 266 25.38 -3.49 1.48
N THR A 267 26.07 -2.42 1.16
CA THR A 267 26.28 -1.24 2.00
C THR A 267 25.00 -0.42 2.19
N SER A 268 24.05 -0.45 1.25
CA SER A 268 22.80 0.31 1.37
C SER A 268 21.97 -0.13 2.57
N ILE A 269 21.85 -1.43 2.82
CA ILE A 269 21.06 -1.96 3.96
C ILE A 269 21.77 -1.62 5.29
N THR A 270 23.10 -1.80 5.36
CA THR A 270 23.84 -1.46 6.59
C THR A 270 23.80 0.03 6.86
N HIS A 271 23.98 0.88 5.84
CA HIS A 271 23.86 2.33 5.97
C HIS A 271 22.47 2.78 6.45
N THR A 272 21.39 2.09 6.01
CA THR A 272 20.04 2.38 6.48
C THR A 272 19.95 2.17 8.00
N PHE A 273 20.44 1.05 8.51
CA PHE A 273 20.42 0.78 9.95
C PHE A 273 21.39 1.66 10.72
N ASP A 274 22.60 1.90 10.21
CA ASP A 274 23.60 2.76 10.83
C ASP A 274 23.11 4.20 10.92
N ALA A 275 22.45 4.72 9.89
CA ALA A 275 21.83 6.06 9.93
C ALA A 275 20.77 6.16 11.03
N TYR A 276 19.93 5.14 11.18
CA TYR A 276 18.92 5.10 12.25
C TYR A 276 19.58 5.00 13.64
N ILE A 277 20.66 4.22 13.80
CA ILE A 277 21.40 4.11 15.07
C ILE A 277 22.06 5.43 15.43
N GLN A 278 22.76 6.07 14.47
CA GLN A 278 23.41 7.37 14.70
C GLN A 278 22.43 8.48 15.06
N GLU A 279 21.26 8.47 14.40
CA GLU A 279 20.22 9.44 14.72
C GLU A 279 19.60 9.23 16.11
N PHE A 280 19.63 8.00 16.69
CA PHE A 280 19.24 7.75 18.08
C PHE A 280 20.25 8.33 19.09
N GLU A 281 21.54 8.35 18.72
CA GLU A 281 22.61 8.85 19.59
C GLU A 281 22.67 10.38 19.63
N THR A 282 22.14 11.08 18.62
CA THR A 282 22.27 12.54 18.45
C THR A 282 21.10 13.35 19.02
N VAL A 283 20.07 12.73 19.57
CA VAL A 283 18.94 13.47 20.17
C VAL A 283 19.27 13.94 21.56
N GLU A 284 19.62 15.21 21.67
CA GLU A 284 19.95 15.86 22.95
C GLU A 284 18.73 16.16 23.82
N ASN A 285 17.51 16.20 23.28
CA ASN A 285 16.31 16.57 24.01
C ASN A 285 15.17 15.56 23.88
N PRO A 286 14.82 14.81 24.96
CA PRO A 286 13.71 13.84 24.94
C PRO A 286 12.34 14.46 24.67
N LEU A 287 12.17 15.77 24.75
CA LEU A 287 10.93 16.49 24.46
C LEU A 287 10.70 16.69 22.94
N ASP A 288 11.75 16.58 22.12
CA ASP A 288 11.65 16.52 20.66
C ASP A 288 11.33 15.08 20.16
N ALA A 289 10.67 14.30 20.98
CA ALA A 289 10.46 12.87 20.84
C ALA A 289 9.58 12.45 19.63
N SER A 290 8.93 13.38 18.93
CA SER A 290 8.06 13.05 17.79
C SER A 290 8.79 12.32 16.65
N PRO A 291 9.98 12.76 16.20
CA PRO A 291 10.74 12.02 15.17
C PRO A 291 11.28 10.67 15.67
N LEU A 292 11.72 10.61 16.95
CA LEU A 292 12.25 9.40 17.56
C LEU A 292 11.19 8.30 17.69
N ALA A 293 9.99 8.64 18.18
CA ALA A 293 8.90 7.68 18.33
C ALA A 293 8.56 7.02 17.01
N THR A 294 8.51 7.80 15.91
CA THR A 294 8.25 7.28 14.57
C THR A 294 9.37 6.33 14.12
N ARG A 295 10.63 6.63 14.41
CA ARG A 295 11.78 5.78 14.06
C ARG A 295 11.77 4.44 14.82
N TYR A 296 11.47 4.44 16.12
CA TYR A 296 11.30 3.19 16.88
C TYR A 296 10.17 2.33 16.31
N ILE A 297 9.08 2.95 15.89
CA ILE A 297 7.97 2.28 15.22
C ILE A 297 8.44 1.65 13.90
N ASP A 298 9.12 2.41 13.04
CA ASP A 298 9.61 1.91 11.75
C ASP A 298 10.57 0.72 11.90
N VAL A 299 11.54 0.82 12.82
CA VAL A 299 12.49 -0.28 13.11
C VAL A 299 11.76 -1.48 13.71
N GLY A 300 10.91 -1.27 14.71
CA GLY A 300 10.16 -2.34 15.36
C GLY A 300 9.26 -3.10 14.37
N PHE A 301 8.52 -2.38 13.53
CA PHE A 301 7.72 -3.02 12.48
C PHE A 301 8.57 -3.69 11.42
N THR A 302 9.73 -3.14 11.06
CA THR A 302 10.65 -3.79 10.11
C THR A 302 11.10 -5.16 10.63
N VAL A 303 11.44 -5.27 11.92
CA VAL A 303 11.80 -6.55 12.54
C VAL A 303 10.61 -7.52 12.53
N VAL A 304 9.42 -7.07 12.90
CA VAL A 304 8.20 -7.89 12.87
C VAL A 304 7.91 -8.41 11.45
N PHE A 305 8.06 -7.56 10.44
CA PHE A 305 7.83 -7.96 9.06
C PHE A 305 8.92 -8.87 8.51
N LEU A 306 10.17 -8.69 8.91
CA LEU A 306 11.26 -9.61 8.59
C LEU A 306 10.94 -11.03 9.12
N ILE A 307 10.55 -11.12 10.39
CA ILE A 307 10.12 -12.40 10.99
C ILE A 307 8.92 -12.97 10.23
N SER A 308 7.92 -12.13 9.91
CA SER A 308 6.72 -12.56 9.18
C SER A 308 7.05 -13.08 7.79
N VAL A 309 7.98 -12.44 7.07
CA VAL A 309 8.44 -12.92 5.75
C VAL A 309 9.20 -14.23 5.88
N ILE A 310 10.05 -14.39 6.88
CA ILE A 310 10.73 -15.67 7.15
C ILE A 310 9.69 -16.77 7.41
N LEU A 311 8.70 -16.51 8.26
CA LEU A 311 7.61 -17.46 8.54
C LEU A 311 6.79 -17.77 7.28
N ALA A 312 6.59 -16.80 6.40
CA ALA A 312 5.87 -17.01 5.14
C ALA A 312 6.52 -18.11 4.28
N TRP A 313 7.86 -18.20 4.25
CA TRP A 313 8.57 -19.25 3.54
C TRP A 313 8.28 -20.66 4.06
N PHE A 314 7.88 -20.81 5.30
CA PHE A 314 7.55 -22.12 5.91
C PHE A 314 6.06 -22.44 5.86
N PHE A 315 5.20 -21.43 5.94
CA PHE A 315 3.77 -21.65 6.19
C PHE A 315 2.85 -21.38 5.01
N ILE A 316 3.26 -20.60 3.99
CA ILE A 316 2.41 -20.32 2.82
C ILE A 316 3.09 -20.75 1.51
N PRO A 317 2.35 -20.84 0.38
CA PRO A 317 2.95 -21.19 -0.91
C PRO A 317 4.08 -20.25 -1.31
N LYS A 318 5.18 -20.81 -1.83
CA LYS A 318 6.42 -20.08 -2.12
C LYS A 318 6.28 -18.86 -3.01
N PRO A 319 5.42 -18.82 -4.06
CA PRO A 319 5.20 -17.61 -4.85
C PRO A 319 4.68 -16.44 -4.01
N TYR A 320 3.81 -16.70 -3.02
CA TYR A 320 3.33 -15.66 -2.10
C TYR A 320 4.43 -15.18 -1.16
N ALA A 321 5.21 -16.12 -0.59
CA ALA A 321 6.35 -15.78 0.26
C ALA A 321 7.38 -14.92 -0.49
N LEU A 322 7.67 -15.25 -1.76
CA LEU A 322 8.57 -14.47 -2.60
C LEU A 322 8.03 -13.05 -2.85
N PHE A 323 6.72 -12.89 -3.10
CA PHE A 323 6.12 -11.57 -3.25
C PHE A 323 6.24 -10.75 -1.96
N ALA A 324 5.93 -11.33 -0.79
CA ALA A 324 6.11 -10.67 0.49
C ALA A 324 7.57 -10.28 0.75
N THR A 325 8.53 -11.13 0.32
CA THR A 325 9.96 -10.83 0.39
C THR A 325 10.32 -9.57 -0.41
N PHE A 326 9.87 -9.47 -1.67
CA PHE A 326 10.15 -8.28 -2.49
C PHE A 326 9.48 -7.03 -1.95
N MET A 327 8.23 -7.15 -1.44
CA MET A 327 7.54 -6.02 -0.81
C MET A 327 8.29 -5.48 0.41
N LEU A 328 9.01 -6.32 1.16
CA LEU A 328 9.88 -5.91 2.26
C LEU A 328 11.22 -5.35 1.75
N LEU A 329 11.83 -5.98 0.74
CA LEU A 329 13.15 -5.59 0.23
C LEU A 329 13.14 -4.21 -0.44
N ILE A 330 12.09 -3.87 -1.19
CA ILE A 330 12.02 -2.59 -1.90
C ILE A 330 12.20 -1.39 -0.96
N PRO A 331 11.43 -1.25 0.14
CA PRO A 331 11.68 -0.15 1.07
C PRO A 331 13.01 -0.30 1.83
N LEU A 332 13.47 -1.50 2.15
CA LEU A 332 14.79 -1.70 2.78
C LEU A 332 15.94 -1.21 1.90
N LEU A 333 15.83 -1.35 0.58
CA LEU A 333 16.85 -0.89 -0.38
C LEU A 333 16.72 0.61 -0.71
N SER A 334 15.72 1.30 -0.19
CA SER A 334 15.53 2.74 -0.44
C SER A 334 16.37 3.64 0.47
N GLY A 335 17.18 3.07 1.36
CA GLY A 335 17.96 3.83 2.34
C GLY A 335 17.16 4.38 3.52
N ARG A 336 15.85 4.10 3.60
CA ARG A 336 14.97 4.55 4.70
C ARG A 336 13.92 3.51 5.04
N LEU A 337 13.70 3.33 6.35
CA LEU A 337 12.64 2.47 6.89
C LEU A 337 11.30 3.22 7.04
N GLN A 338 11.29 4.51 6.79
CA GLN A 338 10.10 5.36 6.93
C GLN A 338 8.92 4.80 6.13
N SER A 339 7.77 4.72 6.78
CA SER A 339 6.53 4.18 6.22
C SER A 339 6.53 2.65 6.00
N MET A 340 7.41 1.92 6.67
CA MET A 340 7.46 0.46 6.54
C MET A 340 6.09 -0.20 6.81
N PRO A 341 5.32 0.16 7.87
CA PRO A 341 4.00 -0.41 8.11
C PRO A 341 3.04 -0.18 6.93
N ARG A 342 3.11 0.99 6.28
CA ARG A 342 2.25 1.32 5.13
C ARG A 342 2.60 0.46 3.90
N TYR A 343 3.88 0.30 3.60
CA TYR A 343 4.31 -0.54 2.46
C TYR A 343 3.91 -1.99 2.64
N MET A 344 4.00 -2.51 3.87
CA MET A 344 3.64 -3.90 4.15
C MET A 344 2.13 -4.16 4.12
N LEU A 345 1.28 -3.14 4.19
CA LEU A 345 -0.15 -3.27 3.94
C LEU A 345 -0.44 -3.82 2.52
N GLY A 346 0.39 -3.47 1.53
CA GLY A 346 0.32 -4.01 0.17
C GLY A 346 0.79 -5.46 0.03
N ALA A 347 1.48 -6.00 1.03
CA ALA A 347 1.99 -7.37 1.03
C ALA A 347 0.89 -8.36 1.48
N PHE A 348 -0.17 -8.52 0.66
CA PHE A 348 -1.33 -9.36 0.99
C PHE A 348 -0.99 -10.79 1.47
N PRO A 349 0.12 -11.45 1.07
CA PRO A 349 0.45 -12.79 1.57
C PRO A 349 0.64 -12.86 3.08
N LEU A 350 1.00 -11.75 3.72
CA LEU A 350 1.11 -11.70 5.18
C LEU A 350 -0.26 -11.91 5.86
N PHE A 351 -1.35 -11.42 5.25
CA PHE A 351 -2.69 -11.65 5.80
C PHE A 351 -3.14 -13.09 5.64
N LEU A 352 -2.71 -13.80 4.58
CA LEU A 352 -2.88 -15.25 4.46
C LEU A 352 -2.08 -15.99 5.55
N LEU A 353 -0.83 -15.58 5.80
CA LEU A 353 0.00 -16.12 6.86
C LEU A 353 -0.65 -15.92 8.23
N TYR A 354 -1.00 -14.68 8.57
CA TYR A 354 -1.61 -14.33 9.86
C TYR A 354 -2.92 -15.08 10.07
N GLY A 355 -3.79 -15.14 9.05
CA GLY A 355 -5.04 -15.92 9.11
C GLY A 355 -4.80 -17.41 9.35
N LYS A 356 -3.75 -17.99 8.75
CA LYS A 356 -3.36 -19.38 8.95
C LYS A 356 -2.79 -19.65 10.33
N LEU A 357 -1.86 -18.81 10.81
CA LEU A 357 -1.26 -18.93 12.14
C LEU A 357 -2.31 -18.73 13.26
N SER A 358 -3.28 -17.87 12.99
CA SER A 358 -4.41 -17.57 13.88
C SER A 358 -5.44 -18.70 14.00
N LYS A 359 -5.15 -19.90 13.47
CA LYS A 359 -5.91 -21.11 13.87
C LYS A 359 -5.79 -21.39 15.37
N HIS A 360 -4.67 -21.00 15.97
CA HIS A 360 -4.52 -20.99 17.42
C HIS A 360 -5.19 -19.74 18.01
N PRO A 361 -6.20 -19.86 18.90
CA PRO A 361 -6.97 -18.72 19.41
C PRO A 361 -6.12 -17.63 20.08
N ALA A 362 -5.08 -18.02 20.83
CA ALA A 362 -4.19 -17.07 21.49
C ALA A 362 -3.45 -16.18 20.47
N ILE A 363 -2.98 -16.74 19.33
CA ILE A 363 -2.32 -15.98 18.28
C ILE A 363 -3.31 -14.98 17.66
N PHE A 364 -4.54 -15.41 17.38
CA PHE A 364 -5.58 -14.52 16.88
C PHE A 364 -5.86 -13.37 17.85
N SER A 365 -6.03 -13.68 19.14
CA SER A 365 -6.29 -12.67 20.16
C SER A 365 -5.14 -11.66 20.30
N ILE A 366 -3.90 -12.14 20.37
CA ILE A 366 -2.71 -11.29 20.46
C ILE A 366 -2.60 -10.37 19.25
N LEU A 367 -2.69 -10.91 18.03
CA LEU A 367 -2.61 -10.11 16.81
C LEU A 367 -3.77 -9.12 16.72
N SER A 368 -5.00 -9.52 17.05
CA SER A 368 -6.16 -8.63 17.02
C SER A 368 -6.02 -7.47 17.99
N ILE A 369 -5.57 -7.73 19.22
CA ILE A 369 -5.35 -6.67 20.22
C ILE A 369 -4.26 -5.72 19.77
N LEU A 370 -3.08 -6.23 19.41
CA LEU A 370 -1.95 -5.39 19.02
C LEU A 370 -2.26 -4.58 17.75
N PHE A 371 -2.84 -5.22 16.73
CA PHE A 371 -3.19 -4.54 15.49
C PHE A 371 -4.23 -3.45 15.72
N THR A 372 -5.28 -3.72 16.51
CA THR A 372 -6.32 -2.73 16.81
C THR A 372 -5.78 -1.55 17.62
N LEU A 373 -4.91 -1.81 18.60
CA LEU A 373 -4.26 -0.75 19.37
C LEU A 373 -3.42 0.16 18.48
N PHE A 374 -2.55 -0.41 17.65
CA PHE A 374 -1.73 0.38 16.72
C PHE A 374 -2.57 1.05 15.63
N LEU A 375 -3.61 0.39 15.10
CA LEU A 375 -4.54 0.98 14.16
C LEU A 375 -5.21 2.24 14.75
N SER A 376 -5.69 2.13 15.98
CA SER A 376 -6.33 3.26 16.68
C SER A 376 -5.36 4.40 16.92
N LEU A 377 -4.15 4.09 17.42
CA LEU A 377 -3.10 5.08 17.67
C LEU A 377 -2.72 5.79 16.37
N PHE A 378 -2.41 5.03 15.31
CA PHE A 378 -1.95 5.59 14.05
C PHE A 378 -3.05 6.36 13.32
N ALA A 379 -4.31 5.91 13.38
CA ALA A 379 -5.43 6.64 12.82
C ALA A 379 -5.64 7.99 13.53
N ILE A 380 -5.54 8.05 14.86
CA ILE A 380 -5.60 9.29 15.64
C ILE A 380 -4.47 10.24 15.20
N MET A 381 -3.23 9.76 15.15
CA MET A 381 -2.09 10.56 14.73
C MET A 381 -2.27 11.08 13.29
N PHE A 382 -2.66 10.21 12.34
CA PHE A 382 -2.87 10.58 10.95
C PHE A 382 -3.92 11.69 10.79
N VAL A 383 -5.08 11.53 11.43
CA VAL A 383 -6.16 12.53 11.40
C VAL A 383 -5.72 13.83 12.07
N GLY A 384 -4.90 13.74 13.11
CA GLY A 384 -4.27 14.86 13.80
C GLY A 384 -3.14 15.53 13.03
N SER A 385 -2.86 15.12 11.78
CA SER A 385 -1.76 15.61 10.94
C SER A 385 -0.35 15.30 11.51
N TYR A 386 -0.23 14.30 12.37
CA TYR A 386 1.06 13.76 12.78
C TYR A 386 1.49 12.66 11.81
N TRP A 387 2.75 12.72 11.37
CA TRP A 387 3.29 11.68 10.49
C TRP A 387 3.39 10.34 11.21
N VAL A 388 2.90 9.27 10.59
CA VAL A 388 2.81 7.95 11.24
C VAL A 388 3.45 6.85 10.42
N ALA A 389 3.37 6.91 9.09
CA ALA A 389 3.80 5.82 8.22
C ALA A 389 4.06 6.31 6.80
#